data_077737a5041ceec4629dd29eaec56ab4
#
_entry.id   077737a5041ceec4629dd29eaec56ab4
#
_cell.length_a   1.000
_cell.length_b   1.000
_cell.length_c   1.000
_cell.angle_alpha   90.00
_cell.angle_beta   90.00
_cell.angle_gamma   90.00
#
_symmetry.space_group_name_H-M   'P 1'
#
loop_
_entity.id
_entity.type
_entity.pdbx_description
1 polymer ?
#
loop_
_entity_poly.entity_id
_entity_poly.type
_entity_poly.pdbx_seq_one_letter_code
_entity_poly.pdbx_strand_id
1 'polypeptide(L)'
;KPYLLMLAANRPYKNIYTVSKVFKRLTTEYSDLHLLTLKYGHVINGHHIDIPFLSDSDLEHAYKHALALIFGSFFEGFGYPPLEAMRHGTPTIASNVTSIPEILGDAGIYFSPFYPADLYRAIKQLIENPHCCQSKMEKRLAEITLRQKQDMQNVIDLLFER
;
A
#
# COMPACT_ATOMS: atom_id res chain seq x y z
N LYS A 1 13.34 -13.31 1.77
CA LYS A 1 13.61 -12.49 0.58
C LYS A 1 12.74 -11.24 0.60
N PRO A 2 13.27 -10.08 0.17
CA PRO A 2 12.50 -8.84 0.15
C PRO A 2 11.34 -8.92 -0.87
N TYR A 3 10.18 -8.38 -0.51
CA TYR A 3 9.04 -8.38 -1.42
C TYR A 3 8.19 -7.11 -1.31
N LEU A 4 7.54 -6.79 -2.42
CA LEU A 4 6.45 -5.81 -2.51
C LEU A 4 5.12 -6.56 -2.35
N LEU A 5 4.18 -5.99 -1.60
CA LEU A 5 2.86 -6.57 -1.37
C LEU A 5 1.81 -5.85 -2.21
N MET A 6 0.90 -6.58 -2.86
CA MET A 6 -0.24 -6.01 -3.57
C MET A 6 -1.50 -6.84 -3.33
N LEU A 7 -2.55 -6.24 -2.80
CA LEU A 7 -3.81 -6.91 -2.47
C LEU A 7 -4.86 -6.79 -3.58
N ALA A 8 -5.73 -7.82 -3.68
CA ALA A 8 -6.87 -7.86 -4.61
C ALA A 8 -6.49 -7.56 -6.07
N ALA A 9 -5.39 -8.13 -6.54
CA ALA A 9 -4.79 -7.82 -7.83
C ALA A 9 -5.64 -8.22 -9.06
N ASN A 10 -6.68 -9.05 -8.88
CA ASN A 10 -7.58 -9.45 -9.97
C ASN A 10 -8.62 -8.39 -10.38
N ARG A 11 -8.64 -7.24 -9.72
CA ARG A 11 -9.56 -6.14 -10.06
C ARG A 11 -8.88 -5.19 -11.05
N PRO A 12 -9.48 -4.91 -12.23
CA PRO A 12 -8.86 -4.06 -13.26
C PRO A 12 -8.45 -2.67 -12.74
N TYR A 13 -9.27 -2.06 -11.88
CA TYR A 13 -8.99 -0.75 -11.32
C TYR A 13 -7.79 -0.72 -10.34
N LYS A 14 -7.33 -1.88 -9.87
CA LYS A 14 -6.11 -2.00 -9.04
C LYS A 14 -4.81 -1.82 -9.83
N ASN A 15 -4.89 -1.75 -11.17
CA ASN A 15 -3.78 -1.40 -12.05
C ASN A 15 -2.59 -2.37 -12.01
N ILE A 16 -2.88 -3.66 -11.83
CA ILE A 16 -1.84 -4.71 -11.81
C ILE A 16 -1.01 -4.72 -13.10
N TYR A 17 -1.59 -4.28 -14.21
CA TYR A 17 -0.90 -4.21 -15.50
C TYR A 17 0.33 -3.31 -15.43
N THR A 18 0.20 -2.09 -14.90
CA THR A 18 1.32 -1.17 -14.70
C THR A 18 2.32 -1.74 -13.70
N VAL A 19 1.83 -2.28 -12.59
CA VAL A 19 2.69 -2.90 -11.57
C VAL A 19 3.50 -4.05 -12.15
N SER A 20 2.88 -4.94 -12.93
CA SER A 20 3.57 -6.09 -13.54
C SER A 20 4.64 -5.67 -14.55
N LYS A 21 4.38 -4.64 -15.35
CA LYS A 21 5.37 -4.07 -16.27
C LYS A 21 6.60 -3.54 -15.55
N VAL A 22 6.36 -2.74 -14.51
CA VAL A 22 7.42 -2.14 -13.71
C VAL A 22 8.20 -3.22 -12.95
N PHE A 23 7.48 -4.18 -12.36
CA PHE A 23 8.09 -5.28 -11.62
C PHE A 23 9.00 -6.16 -12.51
N LYS A 24 8.58 -6.50 -13.72
CA LYS A 24 9.42 -7.24 -14.67
C LYS A 24 10.74 -6.54 -14.94
N ARG A 25 10.72 -5.21 -15.06
CA ARG A 25 11.95 -4.41 -15.22
C ARG A 25 12.78 -4.40 -13.94
N LEU A 26 12.17 -4.20 -12.78
CA LEU A 26 12.89 -4.17 -11.50
C LEU A 26 13.63 -5.47 -11.22
N THR A 27 13.08 -6.63 -11.57
CA THR A 27 13.74 -7.93 -11.35
C THR A 27 14.98 -8.14 -12.21
N THR A 28 15.23 -7.34 -13.25
CA THR A 28 16.51 -7.33 -13.96
C THR A 28 17.62 -6.57 -13.23
N GLU A 29 17.26 -5.66 -12.34
CA GLU A 29 18.18 -4.85 -11.53
C GLU A 29 18.31 -5.39 -10.10
N TYR A 30 17.24 -5.95 -9.56
CA TYR A 30 17.10 -6.47 -8.17
C TYR A 30 16.67 -7.94 -8.22
N SER A 31 17.63 -8.85 -8.42
CA SER A 31 17.37 -10.28 -8.63
C SER A 31 16.72 -11.01 -7.43
N ASP A 32 16.80 -10.43 -6.22
CA ASP A 32 16.18 -11.00 -5.02
C ASP A 32 14.81 -10.41 -4.69
N LEU A 33 14.37 -9.37 -5.42
CA LEU A 33 13.08 -8.72 -5.18
C LEU A 33 11.93 -9.60 -5.67
N HIS A 34 10.92 -9.78 -4.81
CA HIS A 34 9.70 -10.53 -5.12
C HIS A 34 8.47 -9.60 -5.11
N LEU A 35 7.43 -10.02 -5.81
CA LEU A 35 6.09 -9.44 -5.71
C LEU A 35 5.14 -10.50 -5.17
N LEU A 36 4.53 -10.21 -4.04
CA LEU A 36 3.47 -11.00 -3.45
C LEU A 36 2.12 -10.39 -3.80
N THR A 37 1.26 -11.13 -4.47
CA THR A 37 -0.11 -10.70 -4.76
C THR A 37 -1.13 -11.59 -4.06
N LEU A 38 -2.30 -11.01 -3.79
CA LEU A 38 -3.46 -11.74 -3.29
C LEU A 38 -4.53 -11.83 -4.38
N LYS A 39 -4.95 -13.06 -4.71
CA LYS A 39 -6.07 -13.35 -5.64
C LYS A 39 -5.87 -12.76 -7.04
N TYR A 40 -4.66 -12.74 -7.56
CA TYR A 40 -4.43 -12.30 -8.93
C TYR A 40 -4.81 -13.39 -9.94
N GLY A 41 -4.41 -14.63 -9.67
CA GLY A 41 -4.76 -15.78 -10.50
C GLY A 41 -3.88 -15.96 -11.75
N HIS A 42 -2.82 -15.17 -11.90
CA HIS A 42 -1.87 -15.27 -13.01
C HIS A 42 -0.43 -15.15 -12.54
N VAL A 43 0.51 -15.68 -13.34
CA VAL A 43 1.95 -15.54 -13.08
C VAL A 43 2.52 -14.39 -13.91
N ILE A 44 3.32 -13.53 -13.26
CA ILE A 44 4.01 -12.42 -13.93
C ILE A 44 5.39 -12.87 -14.43
N ASN A 45 6.21 -13.46 -13.54
CA ASN A 45 7.52 -14.02 -13.83
C ASN A 45 7.96 -14.92 -12.65
N GLY A 46 9.19 -15.45 -12.67
CA GLY A 46 9.72 -16.33 -11.62
C GLY A 46 9.92 -15.71 -10.24
N HIS A 47 9.77 -14.38 -10.10
CA HIS A 47 9.86 -13.64 -8.83
C HIS A 47 8.48 -13.24 -8.29
N HIS A 48 7.41 -13.69 -8.92
CA HIS A 48 6.03 -13.41 -8.51
C HIS A 48 5.45 -14.60 -7.76
N ILE A 49 4.82 -14.30 -6.63
CA ILE A 49 4.11 -15.27 -5.77
C ILE A 49 2.66 -14.77 -5.66
N ASP A 50 1.71 -15.57 -6.14
CA ASP A 50 0.28 -15.29 -5.97
C ASP A 50 -0.32 -16.22 -4.94
N ILE A 51 -1.00 -15.65 -3.93
CA ILE A 51 -1.64 -16.41 -2.85
C ILE A 51 -3.16 -16.25 -2.98
N PRO A 52 -3.91 -17.35 -3.04
CA PRO A 52 -5.36 -17.28 -3.20
C PRO A 52 -6.08 -16.79 -1.95
N PHE A 53 -5.51 -17.05 -0.78
CA PHE A 53 -6.09 -16.69 0.51
C PHE A 53 -5.00 -16.56 1.60
N LEU A 54 -5.16 -15.59 2.49
CA LEU A 54 -4.41 -15.47 3.74
C LEU A 54 -5.41 -15.37 4.89
N SER A 55 -5.08 -15.99 6.03
CA SER A 55 -5.76 -15.69 7.30
C SER A 55 -5.43 -14.27 7.75
N ASP A 56 -6.19 -13.72 8.70
CA ASP A 56 -5.90 -12.38 9.23
C ASP A 56 -4.49 -12.30 9.82
N SER A 57 -4.05 -13.33 10.54
CA SER A 57 -2.69 -13.40 11.11
C SER A 57 -1.60 -13.48 10.03
N ASP A 58 -1.83 -14.21 8.94
CA ASP A 58 -0.89 -14.30 7.83
C ASP A 58 -0.85 -12.98 7.04
N LEU A 59 -1.98 -12.30 6.91
CA LEU A 59 -2.05 -10.98 6.28
C LEU A 59 -1.29 -9.93 7.11
N GLU A 60 -1.45 -9.93 8.43
CA GLU A 60 -0.64 -9.08 9.32
C GLU A 60 0.85 -9.36 9.15
N HIS A 61 1.23 -10.65 9.09
CA HIS A 61 2.61 -11.04 8.86
C HIS A 61 3.11 -10.58 7.50
N ALA A 62 2.27 -10.70 6.46
CA ALA A 62 2.60 -10.24 5.12
C ALA A 62 2.80 -8.71 5.07
N TYR A 63 2.01 -7.93 5.80
CA TYR A 63 2.27 -6.50 5.95
C TYR A 63 3.60 -6.23 6.64
N LYS A 64 3.82 -6.76 7.84
CA LYS A 64 4.99 -6.48 8.68
C LYS A 64 6.33 -6.75 8.00
N HIS A 65 6.38 -7.68 7.06
CA HIS A 65 7.62 -8.12 6.41
C HIS A 65 7.76 -7.64 4.96
N ALA A 66 6.76 -6.93 4.43
CA ALA A 66 6.85 -6.33 3.11
C ALA A 66 7.79 -5.12 3.12
N LEU A 67 8.56 -4.95 2.06
CA LEU A 67 9.29 -3.69 1.80
C LEU A 67 8.33 -2.52 1.66
N ALA A 68 7.22 -2.74 0.96
CA ALA A 68 6.14 -1.79 0.79
C ALA A 68 4.85 -2.47 0.37
N LEU A 69 3.73 -1.84 0.68
CA LEU A 69 2.47 -2.06 -0.02
C LEU A 69 2.47 -1.27 -1.33
N ILE A 70 2.17 -1.91 -2.45
CA ILE A 70 1.86 -1.24 -3.72
C ILE A 70 0.35 -1.05 -3.84
N PHE A 71 -0.09 0.19 -3.86
CA PHE A 71 -1.49 0.56 -3.94
C PHE A 71 -1.75 1.40 -5.19
N GLY A 72 -1.78 0.74 -6.35
CA GLY A 72 -1.74 1.34 -7.68
C GLY A 72 -3.09 1.73 -8.27
N SER A 73 -4.16 1.70 -7.51
CA SER A 73 -5.53 1.86 -7.99
C SER A 73 -5.78 3.16 -8.76
N PHE A 74 -6.61 3.08 -9.79
CA PHE A 74 -7.14 4.27 -10.50
C PHE A 74 -8.23 4.99 -9.72
N PHE A 75 -8.93 4.26 -8.86
CA PHE A 75 -10.03 4.77 -8.05
C PHE A 75 -10.16 3.98 -6.75
N GLU A 76 -10.44 4.66 -5.64
CA GLU A 76 -10.76 4.08 -4.33
C GLU A 76 -11.78 4.95 -3.58
N GLY A 77 -12.67 4.30 -2.86
CA GLY A 77 -13.62 4.99 -1.99
C GLY A 77 -12.99 5.48 -0.69
N PHE A 78 -12.13 4.67 -0.08
CA PHE A 78 -11.42 5.01 1.17
C PHE A 78 -9.94 4.67 1.09
N GLY A 79 -9.57 3.40 1.14
CA GLY A 79 -8.17 2.98 1.14
C GLY A 79 -7.78 2.28 2.45
N TYR A 80 -8.53 1.26 2.86
CA TYR A 80 -8.19 0.45 4.05
C TYR A 80 -6.80 -0.18 4.00
N PRO A 81 -6.36 -0.82 2.89
CA PRO A 81 -5.04 -1.43 2.83
C PRO A 81 -3.86 -0.49 3.13
N PRO A 82 -3.82 0.76 2.63
CA PRO A 82 -2.84 1.76 3.05
C PRO A 82 -2.84 2.04 4.55
N LEU A 83 -4.00 2.14 5.18
CA LEU A 83 -4.11 2.35 6.62
C LEU A 83 -3.63 1.14 7.42
N GLU A 84 -3.97 -0.06 6.96
CA GLU A 84 -3.51 -1.33 7.54
C GLU A 84 -1.98 -1.45 7.45
N ALA A 85 -1.41 -1.20 6.26
CA ALA A 85 0.04 -1.18 6.06
C ALA A 85 0.74 -0.21 7.04
N MET A 86 0.20 1.00 7.18
CA MET A 86 0.74 2.02 8.10
C MET A 86 0.70 1.55 9.56
N ARG A 87 -0.36 0.85 10.00
CA ARG A 87 -0.47 0.27 11.34
C ARG A 87 0.59 -0.79 11.61
N HIS A 88 1.06 -1.48 10.57
CA HIS A 88 2.11 -2.49 10.66
C HIS A 88 3.52 -1.93 10.40
N GLY A 89 3.66 -0.61 10.24
CA GLY A 89 4.94 0.03 9.96
C GLY A 89 5.44 -0.16 8.53
N THR A 90 4.56 -0.58 7.62
CA THR A 90 4.90 -0.87 6.23
C THR A 90 4.68 0.36 5.35
N PRO A 91 5.70 0.87 4.66
CA PRO A 91 5.56 1.97 3.72
C PRO A 91 4.55 1.66 2.63
N THR A 92 3.83 2.68 2.17
CA THR A 92 2.90 2.53 1.05
C THR A 92 3.35 3.36 -0.14
N ILE A 93 3.54 2.70 -1.28
CA ILE A 93 3.73 3.33 -2.59
C ILE A 93 2.35 3.35 -3.26
N ALA A 94 1.76 4.54 -3.38
CA ALA A 94 0.36 4.70 -3.74
C ALA A 94 0.15 5.62 -4.94
N SER A 95 -0.90 5.36 -5.70
CA SER A 95 -1.37 6.31 -6.71
C SER A 95 -1.89 7.59 -6.04
N ASN A 96 -1.63 8.74 -6.68
CA ASN A 96 -2.01 10.07 -6.16
C ASN A 96 -3.43 10.49 -6.61
N VAL A 97 -4.39 9.57 -6.47
CA VAL A 97 -5.78 9.79 -6.95
C VAL A 97 -6.81 9.56 -5.86
N THR A 98 -7.97 10.18 -6.02
CA THR A 98 -9.17 10.04 -5.18
C THR A 98 -8.89 10.24 -3.68
N SER A 99 -9.35 9.32 -2.82
CA SER A 99 -9.21 9.38 -1.36
C SER A 99 -7.81 9.03 -0.82
N ILE A 100 -6.92 8.51 -1.66
CA ILE A 100 -5.62 7.96 -1.22
C ILE A 100 -4.73 9.02 -0.57
N PRO A 101 -4.54 10.24 -1.16
CA PRO A 101 -3.78 11.30 -0.52
C PRO A 101 -4.40 11.80 0.79
N GLU A 102 -5.72 11.76 0.93
CA GLU A 102 -6.40 12.12 2.17
C GLU A 102 -6.06 11.15 3.31
N ILE A 103 -5.96 9.85 3.01
CA ILE A 103 -5.62 8.83 4.02
C ILE A 103 -4.14 8.89 4.39
N LEU A 104 -3.26 8.88 3.41
CA LEU A 104 -1.82 8.76 3.65
C LEU A 104 -1.13 10.08 4.01
N GLY A 105 -1.65 11.23 3.54
CA GLY A 105 -0.99 12.52 3.73
C GLY A 105 0.48 12.46 3.30
N ASP A 106 1.38 13.00 4.11
CA ASP A 106 2.83 13.02 3.85
C ASP A 106 3.53 11.65 4.08
N ALA A 107 2.80 10.65 4.59
CA ALA A 107 3.33 9.32 4.84
C ALA A 107 3.40 8.44 3.59
N GLY A 108 2.67 8.79 2.53
CA GLY A 108 2.66 8.07 1.26
C GLY A 108 3.84 8.41 0.34
N ILE A 109 4.35 7.43 -0.39
CA ILE A 109 5.21 7.65 -1.55
C ILE A 109 4.32 7.61 -2.78
N TYR A 110 4.13 8.75 -3.45
CA TYR A 110 3.13 8.87 -4.49
C TYR A 110 3.69 8.69 -5.90
N PHE A 111 2.85 8.12 -6.77
CA PHE A 111 3.09 8.05 -8.20
C PHE A 111 1.81 8.30 -9.00
N SER A 112 1.94 8.75 -10.24
CA SER A 112 0.80 8.82 -11.16
C SER A 112 0.49 7.42 -11.70
N PRO A 113 -0.75 6.91 -11.55
CA PRO A 113 -1.11 5.57 -12.01
C PRO A 113 -1.06 5.41 -13.55
N PHE A 114 -0.97 6.52 -14.27
CA PHE A 114 -0.91 6.55 -15.74
C PHE A 114 0.52 6.45 -16.29
N TYR A 115 1.54 6.68 -15.45
CA TYR A 115 2.94 6.70 -15.87
C TYR A 115 3.76 5.61 -15.16
N PRO A 116 4.05 4.48 -15.82
CA PRO A 116 4.85 3.40 -15.22
C PRO A 116 6.22 3.86 -14.70
N ALA A 117 6.81 4.88 -15.33
CA ALA A 117 8.10 5.45 -14.91
C ALA A 117 8.03 6.07 -13.50
N ASP A 118 6.87 6.61 -13.10
CA ASP A 118 6.68 7.19 -11.76
C ASP A 118 6.70 6.10 -10.69
N LEU A 119 5.96 5.00 -10.92
CA LEU A 119 5.99 3.84 -10.03
C LEU A 119 7.38 3.25 -9.91
N TYR A 120 8.10 3.12 -11.04
CA TYR A 120 9.48 2.63 -11.03
C TYR A 120 10.38 3.50 -10.15
N ARG A 121 10.31 4.84 -10.29
CA ARG A 121 11.07 5.78 -9.47
C ARG A 121 10.71 5.71 -7.99
N ALA A 122 9.42 5.62 -7.67
CA ALA A 122 8.93 5.50 -6.31
C ALA A 122 9.46 4.24 -5.61
N ILE A 123 9.47 3.10 -6.30
CA ILE A 123 10.02 1.85 -5.76
C ILE A 123 11.54 1.98 -5.54
N LYS A 124 12.28 2.53 -6.50
CA LYS A 124 13.74 2.74 -6.35
C LYS A 124 14.05 3.67 -5.19
N GLN A 125 13.34 4.79 -5.05
CA GLN A 125 13.50 5.71 -3.94
C GLN A 125 13.37 5.01 -2.58
N LEU A 126 12.39 4.11 -2.45
CA LEU A 126 12.20 3.36 -1.22
C LEU A 126 13.33 2.34 -0.99
N ILE A 127 13.76 1.60 -2.03
CA ILE A 127 14.86 0.64 -1.92
C ILE A 127 16.16 1.34 -1.48
N GLU A 128 16.44 2.52 -2.03
CA GLU A 128 17.63 3.33 -1.71
C GLU A 128 17.52 3.99 -0.32
N ASN A 129 16.30 4.25 0.17
CA ASN A 129 16.06 4.89 1.47
C ASN A 129 14.87 4.24 2.21
N PRO A 130 15.02 3.04 2.78
CA PRO A 130 13.93 2.24 3.35
C PRO A 130 13.19 2.91 4.52
N HIS A 131 13.82 3.84 5.23
CA HIS A 131 13.25 4.51 6.41
C HIS A 131 12.68 5.90 6.12
N CYS A 132 12.58 6.30 4.85
CA CYS A 132 12.17 7.66 4.47
C CYS A 132 10.76 8.08 4.94
N CYS A 133 9.89 7.13 5.26
CA CYS A 133 8.50 7.38 5.64
C CYS A 133 8.17 7.07 7.10
N GLN A 134 9.07 6.47 7.88
CA GLN A 134 8.73 5.92 9.20
C GLN A 134 8.15 6.95 10.16
N SER A 135 8.83 8.06 10.39
CA SER A 135 8.35 9.12 11.29
C SER A 135 7.06 9.78 10.81
N LYS A 136 6.89 9.89 9.49
CA LYS A 136 5.66 10.42 8.88
C LYS A 136 4.48 9.48 9.07
N MET A 137 4.68 8.17 8.96
CA MET A 137 3.66 7.15 9.20
C MET A 137 3.19 7.17 10.66
N GLU A 138 4.11 7.23 11.62
CA GLU A 138 3.80 7.31 13.05
C GLU A 138 2.96 8.56 13.36
N LYS A 139 3.40 9.72 12.85
CA LYS A 139 2.66 10.98 12.99
C LYS A 139 1.26 10.89 12.39
N ARG A 140 1.17 10.40 11.14
CA ARG A 140 -0.11 10.30 10.43
C ARG A 140 -1.08 9.36 11.13
N LEU A 141 -0.60 8.22 11.62
CA LEU A 141 -1.41 7.27 12.36
C LEU A 141 -1.96 7.88 13.66
N ALA A 142 -1.15 8.65 14.38
CA ALA A 142 -1.59 9.37 15.58
C ALA A 142 -2.69 10.41 15.25
N GLU A 143 -2.52 11.18 14.17
CA GLU A 143 -3.53 12.15 13.70
C GLU A 143 -4.87 11.49 13.38
N ILE A 144 -4.85 10.38 12.62
CA ILE A 144 -6.06 9.63 12.26
C ILE A 144 -6.74 9.08 13.51
N THR A 145 -5.96 8.52 14.44
CA THR A 145 -6.50 7.95 15.68
C THR A 145 -7.15 9.02 16.55
N LEU A 146 -6.53 10.19 16.66
CA LEU A 146 -7.09 11.31 17.41
C LEU A 146 -8.40 11.80 16.77
N ARG A 147 -8.42 11.99 15.46
CA ARG A 147 -9.62 12.40 14.73
C ARG A 147 -10.76 11.41 14.90
N GLN A 148 -10.49 10.11 14.78
CA GLN A 148 -11.51 9.06 14.98
C GLN A 148 -12.13 9.12 16.38
N LYS A 149 -11.32 9.38 17.42
CA LYS A 149 -11.82 9.53 18.79
C LYS A 149 -12.72 10.76 18.94
N GLN A 150 -12.32 11.89 18.35
CA GLN A 150 -13.11 13.12 18.37
C GLN A 150 -14.44 12.96 17.62
N ASP A 151 -14.40 12.36 16.42
CA ASP A 151 -15.61 12.11 15.63
C ASP A 151 -16.57 11.17 16.36
N MET A 152 -16.06 10.12 17.03
CA MET A 152 -16.87 9.22 17.85
C MET A 152 -17.48 9.97 19.03
N GLN A 153 -16.74 10.82 19.73
CA GLN A 153 -17.27 11.62 20.85
C GLN A 153 -18.37 12.56 20.37
N ASN A 154 -18.17 13.27 19.25
CA ASN A 154 -19.18 14.13 18.67
C ASN A 154 -20.47 13.39 18.31
N VAL A 155 -20.39 12.16 17.81
CA VAL A 155 -21.55 11.31 17.52
C VAL A 155 -22.28 10.92 18.82
N ILE A 156 -21.53 10.55 19.87
CA ILE A 156 -22.09 10.21 21.18
C ILE A 156 -22.82 11.42 21.76
N ASP A 157 -22.20 12.59 21.75
CA ASP A 157 -22.77 13.82 22.27
C ASP A 157 -24.08 14.18 21.52
N LEU A 158 -24.07 14.10 20.19
CA LEU A 158 -25.26 14.33 19.35
C LEU A 158 -26.43 13.37 19.64
N LEU A 159 -26.13 12.13 20.01
CA LEU A 159 -27.15 11.09 20.22
C LEU A 159 -27.68 11.03 21.68
N PHE A 160 -26.86 11.41 22.65
CA PHE A 160 -27.13 11.16 24.07
C PHE A 160 -27.13 12.43 24.94
N GLU A 161 -26.62 13.58 24.49
CA GLU A 161 -26.84 14.87 25.18
C GLU A 161 -28.22 15.40 24.82
N ARG A 162 -29.12 15.34 25.84
CA ARG A 162 -30.46 16.00 25.84
C ARG A 162 -30.35 17.37 26.50
#